data_c3416d123d43b4d81b49760e7cdda957
#
_entry.id   c3416d123d43b4d81b49760e7cdda957
#
_cell.length_a   1.000
_cell.length_b   1.000
_cell.length_c   1.000
_cell.angle_alpha   90.00
_cell.angle_beta   90.00
_cell.angle_gamma   90.00
#
_symmetry.space_group_name_H-M   'P 1'
#
loop_
_entity.id
_entity.type
_entity.pdbx_description
1 polymer ?
#
loop_
_entity_poly.entity_id
_entity_poly.type
_entity_poly.pdbx_seq_one_letter_code
_entity_poly.pdbx_strand_id
1 'polypeptide(L)'
;MTAHIRPQDLGWETFHDPHGRPTTPTRILRASEPFLIEADFPAHFHAGLHWHPHDTIYVITRGEMRIGNEGSFRPGDIRWVKAGHSYGPEEAGDEGVQFHLFSLGGDIGLNWADLYEVPEALNERLSQFQQPAGRRRVDEMPVVGPSDALPSWDQMPDEGPLIFRVSMGADEEQAEFSTGFDCVWYLLGGALEVSGGNTVSSGEFFCADADARYSLRAGAEGAHWLLFASRSR
;
A
#
# COMPACT_ATOMS: atom_id res chain seq x y z
N MET A 1 14.50 8.38 3.61
CA MET A 1 14.90 9.19 2.42
C MET A 1 13.64 9.57 1.66
N THR A 2 13.34 10.86 1.65
CA THR A 2 12.20 11.43 0.93
C THR A 2 12.31 11.12 -0.56
N ALA A 3 11.26 10.62 -1.19
CA ALA A 3 11.22 10.27 -2.61
C ALA A 3 9.85 10.58 -3.22
N HIS A 4 9.86 11.21 -4.41
CA HIS A 4 8.72 11.34 -5.27
C HIS A 4 8.80 10.23 -6.34
N ILE A 5 7.76 9.41 -6.45
CA ILE A 5 7.72 8.25 -7.33
C ILE A 5 6.60 8.43 -8.36
N ARG A 6 7.00 8.38 -9.62
CA ARG A 6 6.11 8.41 -10.79
C ARG A 6 6.09 7.03 -11.43
N PRO A 7 5.03 6.25 -11.25
CA PRO A 7 4.98 4.89 -11.81
C PRO A 7 5.23 4.84 -13.32
N GLN A 8 4.73 5.84 -14.06
CA GLN A 8 4.90 5.93 -15.51
C GLN A 8 6.36 6.06 -15.99
N ASP A 9 7.28 6.51 -15.11
CA ASP A 9 8.71 6.66 -15.44
C ASP A 9 9.49 5.35 -15.22
N LEU A 10 8.85 4.30 -14.67
CA LEU A 10 9.46 3.03 -14.33
C LEU A 10 9.05 1.92 -15.31
N GLY A 11 9.99 1.01 -15.58
CA GLY A 11 9.76 -0.13 -16.47
C GLY A 11 8.98 -1.25 -15.79
N TRP A 12 8.28 -2.05 -16.61
CA TRP A 12 7.70 -3.31 -16.18
C TRP A 12 8.75 -4.42 -16.25
N GLU A 13 8.75 -5.28 -15.24
CA GLU A 13 9.58 -6.46 -15.13
C GLU A 13 8.71 -7.70 -14.99
N THR A 14 9.19 -8.85 -15.45
CA THR A 14 8.50 -10.13 -15.21
C THR A 14 9.28 -10.90 -14.15
N PHE A 15 8.69 -11.06 -12.99
CA PHE A 15 9.23 -11.93 -11.96
C PHE A 15 9.02 -13.40 -12.34
N HIS A 16 9.80 -14.28 -11.73
CA HIS A 16 9.68 -15.72 -11.89
C HIS A 16 9.43 -16.35 -10.53
N ASP A 17 8.57 -17.34 -10.51
CA ASP A 17 8.36 -18.15 -9.32
C ASP A 17 9.59 -19.04 -9.02
N PRO A 18 9.65 -19.74 -7.88
CA PRO A 18 10.76 -20.62 -7.55
C PRO A 18 11.01 -21.77 -8.56
N HIS A 19 10.03 -22.07 -9.42
CA HIS A 19 10.16 -23.05 -10.50
C HIS A 19 10.64 -22.43 -11.83
N GLY A 20 10.94 -21.11 -11.82
CA GLY A 20 11.38 -20.38 -13.03
C GLY A 20 10.27 -20.04 -14.01
N ARG A 21 8.99 -20.17 -13.62
CA ARG A 21 7.85 -19.79 -14.46
C ARG A 21 7.61 -18.28 -14.35
N PRO A 22 7.41 -17.58 -15.48
CA PRO A 22 7.09 -16.17 -15.43
C PRO A 22 5.78 -15.95 -14.63
N THR A 23 5.82 -14.99 -13.73
CA THR A 23 4.64 -14.54 -13.02
C THR A 23 3.98 -13.38 -13.79
N THR A 24 3.61 -12.33 -13.13
CA THR A 24 2.91 -11.21 -13.71
C THR A 24 3.84 -10.04 -13.98
N PRO A 25 3.52 -9.18 -14.94
CA PRO A 25 4.18 -7.90 -15.06
C PRO A 25 4.10 -7.14 -13.75
N THR A 26 5.25 -6.74 -13.24
CA THR A 26 5.38 -6.01 -11.99
C THR A 26 6.34 -4.85 -12.17
N ARG A 27 6.04 -3.74 -11.54
CA ARG A 27 6.86 -2.54 -11.55
C ARG A 27 7.32 -2.26 -10.13
N ILE A 28 8.63 -2.24 -9.89
CA ILE A 28 9.18 -1.87 -8.59
C ILE A 28 9.14 -0.36 -8.47
N LEU A 29 8.26 0.15 -7.63
CA LEU A 29 8.10 1.57 -7.38
C LEU A 29 9.11 2.06 -6.33
N ARG A 30 9.39 1.24 -5.31
CA ARG A 30 10.39 1.51 -4.29
C ARG A 30 11.01 0.20 -3.79
N ALA A 31 12.34 0.10 -3.87
CA ALA A 31 13.12 -1.07 -3.46
C ALA A 31 13.74 -0.90 -2.05
N SER A 32 13.01 -0.26 -1.13
CA SER A 32 13.42 -0.08 0.28
C SER A 32 12.19 -0.01 1.17
N GLU A 33 12.37 -0.07 2.48
CA GLU A 33 11.26 -0.02 3.45
C GLU A 33 10.55 1.35 3.46
N PRO A 34 9.19 1.37 3.39
CA PRO A 34 8.36 0.27 2.94
C PRO A 34 8.64 -0.07 1.46
N PHE A 35 8.61 -1.35 1.12
CA PHE A 35 8.77 -1.81 -0.26
C PHE A 35 7.45 -1.66 -1.02
N LEU A 36 7.51 -1.15 -2.25
CA LEU A 36 6.31 -0.81 -3.01
C LEU A 36 6.41 -1.32 -4.44
N ILE A 37 5.36 -2.01 -4.88
CA ILE A 37 5.20 -2.45 -6.27
C ILE A 37 3.85 -2.06 -6.84
N GLU A 38 3.79 -2.01 -8.16
CA GLU A 38 2.57 -2.10 -8.95
C GLU A 38 2.59 -3.43 -9.71
N ALA A 39 1.50 -4.19 -9.62
CA ALA A 39 1.34 -5.46 -10.34
C ALA A 39 0.14 -5.39 -11.29
N ASP A 40 0.26 -6.03 -12.45
CA ASP A 40 -0.79 -6.12 -13.48
C ASP A 40 -1.02 -7.60 -13.81
N PHE A 41 -2.03 -8.19 -13.16
CA PHE A 41 -2.42 -9.55 -13.39
C PHE A 41 -3.30 -9.64 -14.64
N PRO A 42 -2.94 -10.44 -15.65
CA PRO A 42 -3.80 -10.63 -16.81
C PRO A 42 -5.11 -11.32 -16.43
N ALA A 43 -6.09 -11.26 -17.33
CA ALA A 43 -7.37 -11.95 -17.17
C ALA A 43 -7.17 -13.42 -16.77
N HIS A 44 -7.93 -13.87 -15.79
CA HIS A 44 -7.93 -15.25 -15.28
C HIS A 44 -6.59 -15.73 -14.71
N PHE A 45 -5.68 -14.81 -14.40
CA PHE A 45 -4.46 -15.17 -13.68
C PHE A 45 -4.79 -15.76 -12.32
N HIS A 46 -4.06 -16.80 -11.95
CA HIS A 46 -4.24 -17.51 -10.69
C HIS A 46 -2.89 -17.59 -9.95
N ALA A 47 -2.84 -17.02 -8.75
CA ALA A 47 -1.76 -17.23 -7.80
C ALA A 47 -2.22 -18.19 -6.70
N GLY A 48 -1.43 -19.20 -6.40
CA GLY A 48 -1.72 -20.19 -5.36
C GLY A 48 -1.70 -19.61 -3.94
N LEU A 49 -1.91 -20.49 -2.96
CA LEU A 49 -1.80 -20.14 -1.56
C LEU A 49 -0.37 -19.68 -1.23
N HIS A 50 -0.24 -18.53 -0.57
CA HIS A 50 1.06 -17.94 -0.23
C HIS A 50 0.97 -17.07 1.02
N TRP A 51 2.13 -16.62 1.52
CA TRP A 51 2.24 -15.70 2.65
C TRP A 51 3.43 -14.75 2.46
N HIS A 52 3.45 -13.65 3.21
CA HIS A 52 4.54 -12.68 3.24
C HIS A 52 5.17 -12.59 4.62
N PRO A 53 6.50 -12.34 4.74
CA PRO A 53 7.19 -12.18 6.02
C PRO A 53 6.91 -10.85 6.69
N HIS A 54 6.29 -9.91 5.97
CA HIS A 54 5.94 -8.57 6.44
C HIS A 54 4.44 -8.30 6.27
N ASP A 55 3.90 -7.41 7.08
CA ASP A 55 2.54 -6.91 6.87
C ASP A 55 2.44 -6.29 5.48
N THR A 56 1.40 -6.62 4.73
CA THR A 56 1.18 -6.10 3.37
C THR A 56 -0.16 -5.42 3.23
N ILE A 57 -0.22 -4.44 2.31
CA ILE A 57 -1.43 -3.69 1.98
C ILE A 57 -1.60 -3.70 0.47
N TYR A 58 -2.78 -4.08 0.01
CA TYR A 58 -3.20 -4.01 -1.39
C TYR A 58 -4.12 -2.81 -1.59
N VAL A 59 -3.91 -2.08 -2.66
CA VAL A 59 -4.84 -1.05 -3.14
C VAL A 59 -5.22 -1.41 -4.57
N ILE A 60 -6.47 -1.82 -4.79
CA ILE A 60 -6.93 -2.18 -6.12
C ILE A 60 -7.21 -0.92 -6.93
N THR A 61 -6.61 -0.84 -8.12
CA THR A 61 -6.70 0.34 -9.00
C THR A 61 -7.51 0.08 -10.26
N ARG A 62 -7.53 -1.18 -10.76
CA ARG A 62 -8.29 -1.58 -11.95
C ARG A 62 -8.73 -3.04 -11.84
N GLY A 63 -9.85 -3.40 -12.47
CA GLY A 63 -10.33 -4.77 -12.59
C GLY A 63 -10.86 -5.36 -11.28
N GLU A 64 -10.78 -6.67 -11.14
CA GLU A 64 -11.28 -7.41 -9.97
C GLU A 64 -10.30 -8.50 -9.57
N MET A 65 -10.05 -8.66 -8.26
CA MET A 65 -9.33 -9.77 -7.66
C MET A 65 -10.22 -10.50 -6.68
N ARG A 66 -10.36 -11.81 -6.83
CA ARG A 66 -10.94 -12.67 -5.81
C ARG A 66 -9.84 -13.34 -5.02
N ILE A 67 -9.97 -13.36 -3.68
CA ILE A 67 -8.98 -13.94 -2.78
C ILE A 67 -9.66 -14.99 -1.90
N GLY A 68 -9.46 -16.26 -2.20
CA GLY A 68 -9.97 -17.38 -1.42
C GLY A 68 -11.40 -17.16 -0.93
N ASN A 69 -11.59 -17.24 0.39
CA ASN A 69 -12.88 -17.01 1.05
C ASN A 69 -13.12 -15.54 1.46
N GLU A 70 -12.18 -14.64 1.21
CA GLU A 70 -12.31 -13.22 1.57
C GLU A 70 -13.26 -12.46 0.61
N GLY A 71 -13.52 -13.02 -0.58
CA GLY A 71 -14.40 -12.46 -1.59
C GLY A 71 -13.67 -11.65 -2.66
N SER A 72 -14.42 -10.80 -3.37
CA SER A 72 -13.92 -9.98 -4.48
C SER A 72 -13.53 -8.58 -4.03
N PHE A 73 -12.40 -8.13 -4.54
CA PHE A 73 -11.83 -6.79 -4.32
C PHE A 73 -11.80 -6.04 -5.66
N ARG A 74 -12.21 -4.76 -5.65
CA ARG A 74 -12.38 -3.90 -6.83
C ARG A 74 -11.74 -2.53 -6.61
N PRO A 75 -11.63 -1.68 -7.64
CA PRO A 75 -11.09 -0.33 -7.47
C PRO A 75 -11.72 0.42 -6.29
N GLY A 76 -10.85 0.99 -5.45
CA GLY A 76 -11.22 1.62 -4.20
C GLY A 76 -11.27 0.67 -2.99
N ASP A 77 -11.06 -0.63 -3.17
CA ASP A 77 -10.84 -1.54 -2.06
C ASP A 77 -9.37 -1.53 -1.62
N ILE A 78 -9.18 -1.52 -0.32
CA ILE A 78 -7.90 -1.71 0.36
C ILE A 78 -8.00 -3.02 1.13
N ARG A 79 -7.08 -3.94 0.90
CA ARG A 79 -6.89 -5.15 1.69
C ARG A 79 -5.59 -5.07 2.45
N TRP A 80 -5.60 -5.52 3.69
CA TRP A 80 -4.38 -5.68 4.47
C TRP A 80 -4.27 -7.11 5.02
N VAL A 81 -3.05 -7.58 5.22
CA VAL A 81 -2.76 -8.90 5.77
C VAL A 81 -1.51 -8.86 6.63
N LYS A 82 -1.55 -9.55 7.76
CA LYS A 82 -0.45 -9.67 8.70
C LYS A 82 0.62 -10.62 8.19
N ALA A 83 1.87 -10.33 8.55
CA ALA A 83 3.01 -11.19 8.29
C ALA A 83 2.76 -12.63 8.71
N GLY A 84 3.08 -13.59 7.83
CA GLY A 84 2.91 -15.03 8.09
C GLY A 84 1.49 -15.57 7.88
N HIS A 85 0.48 -14.72 7.66
CA HIS A 85 -0.87 -15.20 7.36
C HIS A 85 -0.95 -15.73 5.92
N SER A 86 -1.20 -17.03 5.78
CA SER A 86 -1.39 -17.66 4.47
C SER A 86 -2.77 -17.38 3.92
N TYR A 87 -2.85 -16.96 2.67
CA TYR A 87 -4.08 -16.63 1.98
C TYR A 87 -4.00 -16.95 0.49
N GLY A 88 -5.12 -16.91 -0.19
CA GLY A 88 -5.28 -17.28 -1.59
C GLY A 88 -6.30 -18.41 -1.77
N PRO A 89 -6.44 -18.94 -3.00
CA PRO A 89 -5.79 -18.42 -4.21
C PRO A 89 -6.23 -16.99 -4.51
N GLU A 90 -5.37 -16.25 -5.22
CA GLU A 90 -5.74 -14.97 -5.85
C GLU A 90 -6.12 -15.24 -7.29
N GLU A 91 -7.28 -14.74 -7.71
CA GLU A 91 -7.82 -14.94 -9.05
C GLU A 91 -8.20 -13.59 -9.65
N ALA A 92 -7.60 -13.24 -10.78
CA ALA A 92 -7.99 -12.06 -11.53
C ALA A 92 -9.29 -12.31 -12.31
N GLY A 93 -10.15 -11.30 -12.37
CA GLY A 93 -11.40 -11.34 -13.15
C GLY A 93 -11.18 -11.31 -14.66
N ASP A 94 -12.28 -11.16 -15.43
CA ASP A 94 -12.30 -11.22 -16.88
C ASP A 94 -11.46 -10.12 -17.56
N GLU A 95 -11.25 -8.97 -16.90
CA GLU A 95 -10.45 -7.85 -17.39
C GLU A 95 -9.04 -7.80 -16.76
N GLY A 96 -8.69 -8.83 -15.99
CA GLY A 96 -7.50 -8.81 -15.16
C GLY A 96 -7.66 -7.95 -13.91
N VAL A 97 -6.55 -7.65 -13.23
CA VAL A 97 -6.53 -6.74 -12.09
C VAL A 97 -5.19 -6.01 -12.00
N GLN A 98 -5.23 -4.73 -11.71
CA GLN A 98 -4.06 -3.92 -11.37
C GLN A 98 -4.17 -3.44 -9.94
N PHE A 99 -3.07 -3.51 -9.21
CA PHE A 99 -3.03 -3.08 -7.80
C PHE A 99 -1.64 -2.60 -7.40
N HIS A 100 -1.62 -1.76 -6.39
CA HIS A 100 -0.40 -1.45 -5.67
C HIS A 100 -0.30 -2.35 -4.44
N LEU A 101 0.88 -2.89 -4.19
CA LEU A 101 1.17 -3.66 -2.99
C LEU A 101 2.29 -2.97 -2.21
N PHE A 102 1.99 -2.67 -0.96
CA PHE A 102 2.91 -2.12 0.03
C PHE A 102 3.32 -3.25 0.95
N SER A 103 4.60 -3.59 0.98
CA SER A 103 5.18 -4.41 2.03
C SER A 103 5.78 -3.50 3.08
N LEU A 104 5.39 -3.65 4.34
CA LEU A 104 5.91 -2.83 5.43
C LEU A 104 7.33 -3.22 5.86
N GLY A 105 7.98 -4.13 5.12
CA GLY A 105 9.40 -4.46 5.22
C GLY A 105 10.19 -3.99 4.01
N GLY A 106 11.45 -4.40 3.94
CA GLY A 106 12.38 -3.98 2.88
C GLY A 106 12.25 -4.75 1.56
N ASP A 107 11.39 -5.76 1.50
CA ASP A 107 11.10 -6.57 0.32
C ASP A 107 9.64 -7.04 0.31
N ILE A 108 9.23 -7.71 -0.76
CA ILE A 108 7.89 -8.29 -0.85
C ILE A 108 7.80 -9.66 -0.16
N GLY A 109 8.90 -10.42 -0.15
CA GLY A 109 9.04 -11.71 0.53
C GLY A 109 7.93 -12.71 0.23
N LEU A 110 7.56 -12.90 -1.04
CA LEU A 110 6.52 -13.84 -1.44
C LEU A 110 6.96 -15.29 -1.21
N ASN A 111 6.23 -16.01 -0.35
CA ASN A 111 6.49 -17.41 -0.01
C ASN A 111 5.28 -18.29 -0.35
N TRP A 112 5.45 -19.25 -1.26
CA TRP A 112 4.41 -20.20 -1.62
C TRP A 112 4.21 -21.23 -0.50
N ALA A 113 2.96 -21.39 -0.05
CA ALA A 113 2.65 -22.23 1.12
C ALA A 113 2.85 -23.75 0.89
N ASP A 114 2.92 -24.19 -0.36
CA ASP A 114 3.28 -25.56 -0.74
C ASP A 114 4.80 -25.82 -0.70
N LEU A 115 5.62 -24.78 -0.64
CA LEU A 115 7.09 -24.87 -0.63
C LEU A 115 7.71 -24.41 0.70
N TYR A 116 7.06 -23.50 1.40
CA TYR A 116 7.62 -22.84 2.58
C TYR A 116 6.62 -22.79 3.73
N GLU A 117 7.00 -23.35 4.86
CA GLU A 117 6.23 -23.21 6.09
C GLU A 117 6.39 -21.82 6.70
N VAL A 118 5.34 -21.34 7.36
CA VAL A 118 5.41 -20.09 8.12
C VAL A 118 6.32 -20.30 9.35
N PRO A 119 7.35 -19.45 9.55
CA PRO A 119 8.21 -19.55 10.73
C PRO A 119 7.42 -19.46 12.04
N GLU A 120 7.84 -20.23 13.05
CA GLU A 120 7.16 -20.31 14.35
C GLU A 120 6.97 -18.93 15.00
N ALA A 121 7.97 -18.07 14.95
CA ALA A 121 7.89 -16.72 15.48
C ALA A 121 6.78 -15.86 14.81
N LEU A 122 6.52 -16.05 13.51
CA LEU A 122 5.42 -15.38 12.82
C LEU A 122 4.07 -16.01 13.19
N ASN A 123 3.99 -17.31 13.36
CA ASN A 123 2.78 -18.00 13.84
C ASN A 123 2.40 -17.56 15.26
N GLU A 124 3.38 -17.46 16.17
CA GLU A 124 3.15 -16.95 17.52
C GLU A 124 2.63 -15.51 17.50
N ARG A 125 3.22 -14.63 16.66
CA ARG A 125 2.75 -13.27 16.47
C ARG A 125 1.33 -13.23 15.92
N LEU A 126 1.02 -14.04 14.90
CA LEU A 126 -0.31 -14.12 14.29
C LEU A 126 -1.40 -14.50 15.31
N SER A 127 -1.09 -15.38 16.25
CA SER A 127 -2.05 -15.83 17.27
C SER A 127 -2.53 -14.69 18.19
N GLN A 128 -1.85 -13.54 18.20
CA GLN A 128 -2.21 -12.36 18.98
C GLN A 128 -3.31 -11.52 18.30
N PHE A 129 -3.58 -11.75 17.02
CA PHE A 129 -4.57 -11.00 16.25
C PHE A 129 -5.85 -11.82 16.07
N GLN A 130 -7.00 -11.22 16.35
CA GLN A 130 -8.30 -11.82 16.06
C GLN A 130 -8.61 -11.81 14.56
N GLN A 131 -8.13 -10.78 13.86
CA GLN A 131 -8.30 -10.60 12.42
C GLN A 131 -6.93 -10.38 11.76
N PRO A 132 -6.26 -11.45 11.29
CA PRO A 132 -4.96 -11.32 10.63
C PRO A 132 -5.02 -10.72 9.22
N ALA A 133 -6.21 -10.57 8.65
CA ALA A 133 -6.48 -9.87 7.40
C ALA A 133 -7.77 -9.07 7.48
N GLY A 134 -7.88 -8.02 6.66
CA GLY A 134 -9.09 -7.21 6.64
C GLY A 134 -9.22 -6.36 5.38
N ARG A 135 -10.39 -5.72 5.25
CA ARG A 135 -10.78 -4.88 4.11
C ARG A 135 -11.28 -3.53 4.57
N ARG A 136 -11.00 -2.50 3.77
CA ARG A 136 -11.62 -1.17 3.86
C ARG A 136 -11.96 -0.68 2.47
N ARG A 137 -12.94 0.19 2.37
CA ARG A 137 -13.22 0.94 1.14
C ARG A 137 -12.79 2.38 1.31
N VAL A 138 -12.10 2.91 0.30
CA VAL A 138 -11.59 4.29 0.29
C VAL A 138 -12.74 5.30 0.47
N ASP A 139 -13.86 5.08 -0.22
CA ASP A 139 -15.04 5.97 -0.18
C ASP A 139 -15.79 5.96 1.17
N GLU A 140 -15.63 4.90 1.97
CA GLU A 140 -16.22 4.75 3.31
C GLU A 140 -15.30 5.27 4.43
N MET A 141 -14.03 5.54 4.12
CA MET A 141 -13.09 6.04 5.12
C MET A 141 -13.39 7.50 5.47
N PRO A 142 -13.31 7.88 6.75
CA PRO A 142 -13.41 9.28 7.14
C PRO A 142 -12.29 10.09 6.50
N VAL A 143 -12.64 11.28 6.01
CA VAL A 143 -11.68 12.23 5.47
C VAL A 143 -11.17 13.10 6.61
N VAL A 144 -9.85 13.25 6.70
CA VAL A 144 -9.18 14.09 7.70
C VAL A 144 -8.33 15.16 7.01
N GLY A 145 -8.06 16.25 7.70
CA GLY A 145 -7.07 17.23 7.26
C GLY A 145 -5.64 16.73 7.44
N PRO A 146 -4.64 17.35 6.80
CA PRO A 146 -3.24 16.92 6.92
C PRO A 146 -2.73 16.88 8.37
N SER A 147 -3.12 17.85 9.19
CA SER A 147 -2.74 17.93 10.61
C SER A 147 -3.40 16.84 11.45
N ASP A 148 -4.60 16.41 11.08
CA ASP A 148 -5.40 15.41 11.81
C ASP A 148 -5.05 13.97 11.41
N ALA A 149 -4.37 13.81 10.27
CA ALA A 149 -3.88 12.52 9.77
C ALA A 149 -2.62 12.03 10.50
N LEU A 150 -2.19 12.73 11.54
CA LEU A 150 -1.00 12.42 12.32
C LEU A 150 -1.41 11.99 13.74
N PRO A 151 -2.03 10.79 13.91
CA PRO A 151 -2.36 10.33 15.25
C PRO A 151 -1.08 10.12 16.05
N SER A 152 -1.19 10.31 17.36
CA SER A 152 -0.16 9.81 18.25
C SER A 152 -0.06 8.28 18.14
N TRP A 153 1.12 7.73 18.34
CA TRP A 153 1.36 6.28 18.33
C TRP A 153 0.39 5.51 19.26
N ASP A 154 -0.10 6.16 20.31
CA ASP A 154 -1.04 5.61 21.28
C ASP A 154 -2.47 5.42 20.71
N GLN A 155 -2.77 6.04 19.57
CA GLN A 155 -4.07 5.94 18.90
C GLN A 155 -4.09 4.92 17.76
N MET A 156 -2.98 4.21 17.53
CA MET A 156 -2.91 3.19 16.47
C MET A 156 -3.78 1.98 16.84
N PRO A 157 -4.63 1.51 15.93
CA PRO A 157 -5.39 0.30 16.17
C PRO A 157 -4.43 -0.88 16.34
N ASP A 158 -4.69 -1.72 17.32
CA ASP A 158 -3.91 -2.95 17.56
C ASP A 158 -4.02 -3.92 16.37
N GLU A 159 -5.11 -3.80 15.60
CA GLU A 159 -5.41 -4.63 14.45
C GLU A 159 -5.42 -3.79 13.16
N GLY A 160 -4.59 -4.15 12.20
CA GLY A 160 -4.50 -3.53 10.87
C GLY A 160 -3.45 -2.42 10.74
N PRO A 161 -3.17 -2.00 9.51
CA PRO A 161 -2.25 -0.91 9.23
C PRO A 161 -2.89 0.43 9.50
N LEU A 162 -2.05 1.43 9.76
CA LEU A 162 -2.48 2.81 9.83
C LEU A 162 -2.70 3.34 8.41
N ILE A 163 -3.96 3.59 8.07
CA ILE A 163 -4.34 4.13 6.78
C ILE A 163 -5.30 5.29 6.99
N PHE A 164 -4.98 6.46 6.44
CA PHE A 164 -5.83 7.64 6.45
C PHE A 164 -6.21 8.05 5.03
N ARG A 165 -7.42 8.54 4.88
CA ARG A 165 -7.83 9.30 3.71
C ARG A 165 -7.73 10.78 4.05
N VAL A 166 -6.81 11.48 3.41
CA VAL A 166 -6.48 12.89 3.67
C VAL A 166 -6.98 13.74 2.52
N SER A 167 -7.43 14.96 2.81
CA SER A 167 -7.87 15.92 1.80
C SER A 167 -7.48 17.35 2.15
N MET A 168 -7.19 18.11 1.12
CA MET A 168 -7.04 19.57 1.16
C MET A 168 -7.94 20.20 0.10
N GLY A 169 -8.55 21.34 0.43
CA GLY A 169 -9.33 22.14 -0.50
C GLY A 169 -8.48 22.78 -1.61
N ALA A 170 -9.13 23.38 -2.60
CA ALA A 170 -8.45 24.09 -3.68
C ALA A 170 -7.56 25.21 -3.12
N ASP A 171 -6.32 25.28 -3.58
CA ASP A 171 -5.31 26.26 -3.18
C ASP A 171 -5.03 26.33 -1.67
N GLU A 172 -5.52 25.36 -0.89
CA GLU A 172 -5.27 25.27 0.55
C GLU A 172 -3.79 25.03 0.83
N GLU A 173 -3.30 25.71 1.87
CA GLU A 173 -1.91 25.59 2.34
C GLU A 173 -1.88 25.01 3.76
N GLN A 174 -0.99 24.06 3.96
CA GLN A 174 -0.63 23.52 5.26
C GLN A 174 0.76 24.00 5.65
N ALA A 175 0.84 24.71 6.77
CA ALA A 175 2.13 25.13 7.32
C ALA A 175 3.04 23.93 7.62
N GLU A 176 4.32 24.21 7.81
CA GLU A 176 5.33 23.20 8.04
C GLU A 176 4.99 22.28 9.22
N PHE A 177 5.03 20.97 8.96
CA PHE A 177 4.80 19.91 9.93
C PHE A 177 5.76 18.73 9.70
N SER A 178 5.86 17.83 10.66
CA SER A 178 6.53 16.54 10.53
C SER A 178 5.51 15.42 10.69
N THR A 179 5.67 14.34 9.96
CA THR A 179 4.81 13.15 10.10
C THR A 179 5.07 12.37 11.40
N GLY A 180 6.27 12.51 11.98
CA GLY A 180 6.68 11.77 13.17
C GLY A 180 6.94 10.27 12.94
N PHE A 181 6.68 9.77 11.74
CA PHE A 181 6.93 8.39 11.30
C PHE A 181 7.11 8.35 9.77
N ASP A 182 7.80 7.32 9.29
CA ASP A 182 7.93 7.07 7.87
C ASP A 182 6.59 6.67 7.28
N CYS A 183 6.18 7.33 6.20
CA CYS A 183 4.91 7.05 5.56
C CYS A 183 4.98 7.18 4.03
N VAL A 184 4.00 6.57 3.38
CA VAL A 184 3.78 6.69 1.94
C VAL A 184 2.45 7.40 1.71
N TRP A 185 2.47 8.41 0.87
CA TRP A 185 1.29 9.11 0.37
C TRP A 185 1.03 8.65 -1.06
N TYR A 186 -0.16 8.15 -1.31
CA TYR A 186 -0.64 7.78 -2.64
C TYR A 186 -1.72 8.75 -3.07
N LEU A 187 -1.44 9.59 -4.07
CA LEU A 187 -2.36 10.62 -4.50
C LEU A 187 -3.50 10.01 -5.33
N LEU A 188 -4.72 10.13 -4.84
CA LEU A 188 -5.94 9.64 -5.48
C LEU A 188 -6.49 10.63 -6.51
N GLY A 189 -6.27 11.93 -6.29
CA GLY A 189 -6.75 12.97 -7.18
C GLY A 189 -6.25 14.36 -6.84
N GLY A 190 -6.32 15.27 -7.82
CA GLY A 190 -5.77 16.61 -7.73
C GLY A 190 -4.25 16.64 -7.85
N ALA A 191 -3.64 17.67 -7.27
CA ALA A 191 -2.21 17.86 -7.22
C ALA A 191 -1.78 18.40 -5.86
N LEU A 192 -0.61 17.99 -5.39
CA LEU A 192 -0.05 18.36 -4.10
C LEU A 192 1.39 18.85 -4.29
N GLU A 193 1.62 20.13 -4.09
CA GLU A 193 2.98 20.66 -3.93
C GLU A 193 3.51 20.33 -2.55
N VAL A 194 4.65 19.66 -2.50
CA VAL A 194 5.39 19.37 -1.27
C VAL A 194 6.62 20.26 -1.23
N SER A 195 6.96 20.77 -0.07
CA SER A 195 8.16 21.61 0.13
C SER A 195 9.40 21.03 -0.55
N GLY A 196 10.20 21.92 -1.18
CA GLY A 196 11.32 21.51 -2.03
C GLY A 196 11.00 21.43 -3.53
N GLY A 197 9.77 21.80 -3.94
CA GLY A 197 9.38 21.98 -5.36
C GLY A 197 8.90 20.69 -6.04
N ASN A 198 8.57 19.67 -5.29
CA ASN A 198 7.97 18.46 -5.83
C ASN A 198 6.45 18.64 -5.96
N THR A 199 5.91 18.47 -7.16
CA THR A 199 4.46 18.38 -7.38
C THR A 199 4.11 16.93 -7.60
N VAL A 200 3.33 16.36 -6.68
CA VAL A 200 2.79 15.00 -6.73
C VAL A 200 1.41 15.06 -7.38
N SER A 201 1.17 14.26 -8.40
CA SER A 201 -0.07 14.22 -9.17
C SER A 201 -0.86 12.93 -8.89
N SER A 202 -2.12 12.88 -9.30
CA SER A 202 -2.95 11.67 -9.18
C SER A 202 -2.25 10.44 -9.76
N GLY A 203 -2.26 9.35 -9.01
CA GLY A 203 -1.59 8.09 -9.34
C GLY A 203 -0.10 8.03 -8.96
N GLU A 204 0.47 9.11 -8.42
CA GLU A 204 1.86 9.18 -7.99
C GLU A 204 2.00 8.99 -6.47
N PHE A 205 3.24 8.75 -6.03
CA PHE A 205 3.55 8.51 -4.63
C PHE A 205 4.57 9.52 -4.11
N PHE A 206 4.44 9.82 -2.83
CA PHE A 206 5.44 10.55 -2.07
C PHE A 206 5.78 9.78 -0.80
N CYS A 207 7.06 9.46 -0.62
CA CYS A 207 7.56 8.82 0.59
C CYS A 207 8.10 9.89 1.52
N ALA A 208 7.50 10.02 2.69
CA ALA A 208 7.87 11.00 3.69
C ALA A 208 8.66 10.35 4.82
N ASP A 209 9.79 10.95 5.18
CA ASP A 209 10.61 10.53 6.31
C ASP A 209 10.07 11.13 7.63
N ALA A 210 10.13 10.37 8.70
CA ALA A 210 9.62 10.72 10.02
C ALA A 210 10.11 12.09 10.54
N ASP A 211 11.40 12.36 10.36
CA ASP A 211 12.06 13.55 10.92
C ASP A 211 12.10 14.73 9.95
N ALA A 212 11.68 14.53 8.69
CA ALA A 212 11.65 15.61 7.73
C ALA A 212 10.43 16.52 7.96
N ARG A 213 10.61 17.79 7.58
CA ARG A 213 9.57 18.80 7.66
C ARG A 213 9.03 19.10 6.29
N TYR A 214 7.71 19.18 6.18
CA TYR A 214 6.98 19.40 4.95
C TYR A 214 6.00 20.55 5.09
N SER A 215 5.95 21.42 4.11
CA SER A 215 4.80 22.28 3.86
C SER A 215 4.07 21.77 2.63
N LEU A 216 2.75 21.91 2.60
CA LEU A 216 1.91 21.43 1.52
C LEU A 216 1.11 22.58 0.94
N ARG A 217 0.87 22.50 -0.37
CA ARG A 217 -0.10 23.34 -1.07
C ARG A 217 -0.88 22.47 -2.05
N ALA A 218 -2.20 22.49 -1.93
CA ALA A 218 -3.07 21.83 -2.89
C ALA A 218 -3.17 22.64 -4.18
N GLY A 219 -3.32 21.96 -5.31
CA GLY A 219 -3.59 22.60 -6.59
C GLY A 219 -4.99 23.18 -6.68
N ALA A 220 -5.33 23.78 -7.83
CA ALA A 220 -6.61 24.47 -8.07
C ALA A 220 -7.86 23.57 -7.94
N GLU A 221 -7.69 22.25 -8.04
CA GLU A 221 -8.76 21.26 -7.84
C GLU A 221 -8.74 20.62 -6.45
N GLY A 222 -7.86 21.10 -5.56
CA GLY A 222 -7.57 20.46 -4.29
C GLY A 222 -6.62 19.28 -4.44
N ALA A 223 -6.46 18.52 -3.35
CA ALA A 223 -5.71 17.28 -3.32
C ALA A 223 -6.34 16.29 -2.36
N HIS A 224 -6.36 15.00 -2.71
CA HIS A 224 -6.76 13.94 -1.81
C HIS A 224 -5.90 12.70 -2.02
N TRP A 225 -5.49 12.07 -0.92
CA TRP A 225 -4.55 10.96 -0.93
C TRP A 225 -4.82 9.96 0.19
N LEU A 226 -4.24 8.77 0.02
CA LEU A 226 -4.09 7.81 1.11
C LEU A 226 -2.73 7.99 1.76
N LEU A 227 -2.70 8.01 3.06
CA LEU A 227 -1.49 7.98 3.86
C LEU A 227 -1.39 6.61 4.52
N PHE A 228 -0.27 5.92 4.26
CA PHE A 228 0.07 4.64 4.87
C PHE A 228 1.26 4.83 5.79
N ALA A 229 1.12 4.43 7.04
CA ALA A 229 2.22 4.44 7.99
C ALA A 229 2.60 3.02 8.41
N SER A 230 3.91 2.80 8.53
CA SER A 230 4.48 1.56 9.05
C SER A 230 4.80 1.70 10.53
N ARG A 231 4.57 0.64 11.31
CA ARG A 231 5.10 0.48 12.67
C ARG A 231 6.52 -0.10 12.68
N SER A 232 7.28 0.03 11.61
CA SER A 232 8.64 -0.49 11.60
C SER A 232 9.52 0.25 12.61
N ARG A 233 9.55 -0.29 13.81
CA ARG A 233 10.68 -0.20 14.75
C ARG A 233 10.88 -1.54 15.43
#